data_a8a81970f3463e5661d2eacbf7fe4faf
#
_entry.id   a8a81970f3463e5661d2eacbf7fe4faf
#
_cell.length_a   1.000
_cell.length_b   1.000
_cell.length_c   1.000
_cell.angle_alpha   90.00
_cell.angle_beta   90.00
_cell.angle_gamma   90.00
#
_symmetry.space_group_name_H-M   'P 1'
#
loop_
_entity.id
_entity.type
_entity.pdbx_description
1 polymer ?
#
loop_
_entity_poly.entity_id
_entity_poly.type
_entity_poly.pdbx_seq_one_letter_code
_entity_poly.pdbx_strand_id
1 'polypeptide(L)'
;MYRDHTKEVQIGNVTIGGGNPIRIQSMTNTKTEDVEATVAQILALEKAGCEIIRCAVPNMDAAKAIGEIKKQIHIPLVADIHFDYKLAIAAIENGADKIRINPGNIGDEERVRAVVNAAKERGIPIRVGVNSGSLEKDIIAEYGHVTAEGLVKSALQKVAMIENMGYDNLVISIKSSDVLMSIKAHELMDKQSRYPLHVGITESGTVHSGNIKSAIGIGTILYEGIGDTIRVSLTGDPVEEVRSAKLILRTLGLRKGGVTVVSCPTCGRTQIDLIGLATKVENMVKDLDKDIKVAVMGCVVNGPGEAREADIGIAGGKGEGLLIEKGEVIRKVPEDQLL
;
A
#
# COMPACT_ATOMS: atom_id res chain seq x y z
N MET A 1 17.64 10.31 1.64
CA MET A 1 16.58 9.89 0.66
C MET A 1 15.51 10.95 0.64
N TYR A 2 14.66 11.05 -0.38
CA TYR A 2 13.56 12.03 -0.43
C TYR A 2 12.64 11.95 0.79
N ARG A 3 12.17 10.74 1.12
CA ARG A 3 11.25 10.55 2.25
C ARG A 3 11.82 10.97 3.61
N ASP A 4 13.13 11.09 3.75
CA ASP A 4 13.75 11.53 5.01
C ASP A 4 13.57 13.05 5.22
N HIS A 5 13.24 13.77 4.15
CA HIS A 5 13.13 15.24 4.11
C HIS A 5 11.72 15.73 3.74
N THR A 6 10.76 14.82 3.59
CA THR A 6 9.36 15.21 3.38
C THR A 6 8.79 15.84 4.65
N LYS A 7 7.80 16.70 4.48
CA LYS A 7 7.07 17.31 5.60
C LYS A 7 6.36 16.23 6.41
N GLU A 8 6.44 16.30 7.72
CA GLU A 8 5.64 15.43 8.58
C GLU A 8 4.17 15.81 8.52
N VAL A 9 3.32 14.82 8.38
CA VAL A 9 1.86 14.95 8.32
C VAL A 9 1.23 13.95 9.28
N GLN A 10 0.39 14.46 10.18
CA GLN A 10 -0.36 13.64 11.12
C GLN A 10 -1.72 13.24 10.53
N ILE A 11 -2.04 11.94 10.59
CA ILE A 11 -3.31 11.36 10.15
C ILE A 11 -3.89 10.58 11.31
N GLY A 12 -4.82 11.15 12.06
CA GLY A 12 -5.29 10.55 13.30
C GLY A 12 -4.12 10.24 14.26
N ASN A 13 -3.91 8.98 14.59
CA ASN A 13 -2.82 8.51 15.46
C ASN A 13 -1.55 8.07 14.70
N VAL A 14 -1.48 8.32 13.39
CA VAL A 14 -0.35 7.89 12.53
C VAL A 14 0.35 9.09 11.93
N THR A 15 1.68 9.16 12.06
CA THR A 15 2.54 10.14 11.39
C THR A 15 3.15 9.55 10.14
N ILE A 16 3.20 10.33 9.06
CA ILE A 16 3.87 10.00 7.79
C ILE A 16 4.81 11.12 7.38
N GLY A 17 5.75 10.85 6.49
CA GLY A 17 6.78 11.82 6.08
C GLY A 17 7.90 11.96 7.09
N GLY A 18 8.90 12.79 6.81
CA GLY A 18 10.01 13.09 7.73
C GLY A 18 10.85 11.88 8.14
N GLY A 19 10.95 10.86 7.29
CA GLY A 19 11.66 9.62 7.62
C GLY A 19 10.86 8.63 8.48
N ASN A 20 9.61 8.92 8.82
CA ASN A 20 8.74 7.99 9.51
C ASN A 20 8.54 6.69 8.68
N PRO A 21 8.21 5.57 9.33
CA PRO A 21 7.96 4.31 8.62
C PRO A 21 6.91 4.44 7.52
N ILE A 22 7.16 3.82 6.37
CA ILE A 22 6.22 3.79 5.25
C ILE A 22 4.94 3.07 5.69
N ARG A 23 3.78 3.73 5.53
CA ARG A 23 2.49 3.19 5.98
C ARG A 23 1.74 2.49 4.87
N ILE A 24 1.12 1.37 5.22
CA ILE A 24 0.25 0.61 4.32
C ILE A 24 -1.16 1.14 4.44
N GLN A 25 -1.69 1.64 3.33
CA GLN A 25 -3.08 2.03 3.20
C GLN A 25 -3.81 1.02 2.32
N SER A 26 -5.06 0.68 2.68
CA SER A 26 -5.99 -0.03 1.82
C SER A 26 -7.28 0.77 1.63
N MET A 27 -8.25 0.20 0.92
CA MET A 27 -9.55 0.80 0.69
C MET A 27 -10.63 -0.26 0.79
N THR A 28 -11.72 0.07 1.46
CA THR A 28 -12.91 -0.79 1.51
C THR A 28 -13.57 -0.89 0.13
N ASN A 29 -14.15 -2.04 -0.15
CA ASN A 29 -15.01 -2.27 -1.32
C ASN A 29 -16.48 -2.48 -0.94
N THR A 30 -16.80 -2.32 0.35
CA THR A 30 -18.18 -2.27 0.85
C THR A 30 -18.82 -0.92 0.56
N LYS A 31 -20.14 -0.85 0.60
CA LYS A 31 -20.85 0.43 0.63
C LYS A 31 -20.63 1.07 1.98
N THR A 32 -20.10 2.29 2.02
CA THR A 32 -19.70 2.96 3.27
C THR A 32 -20.89 3.22 4.20
N GLU A 33 -22.09 3.43 3.64
CA GLU A 33 -23.33 3.55 4.40
C GLU A 33 -23.76 2.24 5.10
N ASP A 34 -23.27 1.09 4.66
CA ASP A 34 -23.39 -0.18 5.40
C ASP A 34 -22.26 -0.26 6.44
N VAL A 35 -22.56 0.32 7.60
CA VAL A 35 -21.60 0.45 8.70
C VAL A 35 -21.09 -0.91 9.18
N GLU A 36 -21.99 -1.90 9.34
CA GLU A 36 -21.63 -3.22 9.86
C GLU A 36 -20.66 -3.94 8.91
N ALA A 37 -20.98 -4.02 7.63
CA ALA A 37 -20.12 -4.65 6.62
C ALA A 37 -18.79 -3.91 6.48
N THR A 38 -18.82 -2.57 6.52
CA THR A 38 -17.61 -1.74 6.38
C THR A 38 -16.69 -1.90 7.59
N VAL A 39 -17.22 -1.89 8.81
CA VAL A 39 -16.45 -2.13 10.04
C VAL A 39 -15.83 -3.53 10.03
N ALA A 40 -16.62 -4.56 9.70
CA ALA A 40 -16.12 -5.92 9.63
C ALA A 40 -14.95 -6.05 8.65
N GLN A 41 -15.04 -5.43 7.48
CA GLN A 41 -13.96 -5.42 6.50
C GLN A 41 -12.73 -4.65 7.00
N ILE A 42 -12.91 -3.48 7.63
CA ILE A 42 -11.80 -2.70 8.18
C ILE A 42 -11.06 -3.48 9.26
N LEU A 43 -11.76 -4.13 10.19
CA LEU A 43 -11.15 -4.95 11.24
C LEU A 43 -10.37 -6.14 10.66
N ALA A 44 -10.85 -6.76 9.58
CA ALA A 44 -10.10 -7.79 8.86
C ALA A 44 -8.82 -7.22 8.22
N LEU A 45 -8.88 -6.01 7.65
CA LEU A 45 -7.74 -5.31 7.09
C LEU A 45 -6.73 -4.87 8.17
N GLU A 46 -7.19 -4.39 9.32
CA GLU A 46 -6.35 -4.10 10.49
C GLU A 46 -5.57 -5.34 10.92
N LYS A 47 -6.27 -6.47 11.06
CA LYS A 47 -5.64 -7.75 11.40
C LYS A 47 -4.59 -8.19 10.39
N ALA A 48 -4.78 -7.89 9.11
CA ALA A 48 -3.80 -8.16 8.06
C ALA A 48 -2.58 -7.21 8.11
N GLY A 49 -2.70 -6.08 8.83
CA GLY A 49 -1.64 -5.08 8.99
C GLY A 49 -1.85 -3.80 8.18
N CYS A 50 -3.08 -3.49 7.79
CA CYS A 50 -3.45 -2.17 7.27
C CYS A 50 -3.28 -1.12 8.37
N GLU A 51 -2.70 0.03 8.04
CA GLU A 51 -2.39 1.08 9.01
C GLU A 51 -3.20 2.35 8.76
N ILE A 52 -3.79 2.50 7.58
CA ILE A 52 -4.67 3.61 7.20
C ILE A 52 -5.75 3.04 6.28
N ILE A 53 -7.01 3.31 6.57
CA ILE A 53 -8.11 2.86 5.72
C ILE A 53 -8.73 4.01 4.93
N ARG A 54 -9.13 3.75 3.69
CA ARG A 54 -9.88 4.69 2.86
C ARG A 54 -11.26 4.14 2.55
N CYS A 55 -12.30 4.98 2.74
CA CYS A 55 -13.67 4.68 2.39
C CYS A 55 -14.17 5.64 1.32
N ALA A 56 -14.92 5.15 0.34
CA ALA A 56 -15.58 6.00 -0.65
C ALA A 56 -16.75 6.74 0.00
N VAL A 57 -16.96 8.00 -0.37
CA VAL A 57 -18.07 8.83 0.12
C VAL A 57 -18.86 9.34 -1.07
N PRO A 58 -19.72 8.49 -1.66
CA PRO A 58 -20.48 8.85 -2.86
C PRO A 58 -21.74 9.67 -2.56
N ASN A 59 -22.23 9.68 -1.33
CA ASN A 59 -23.46 10.33 -0.91
C ASN A 59 -23.41 10.76 0.56
N MET A 60 -24.46 11.47 1.02
CA MET A 60 -24.53 12.02 2.37
C MET A 60 -24.66 10.95 3.46
N ASP A 61 -25.29 9.81 3.17
CA ASP A 61 -25.42 8.73 4.13
C ASP A 61 -24.07 8.08 4.39
N ALA A 62 -23.24 7.89 3.35
CA ALA A 62 -21.86 7.47 3.50
C ALA A 62 -21.02 8.47 4.32
N ALA A 63 -21.20 9.77 4.10
CA ALA A 63 -20.50 10.80 4.88
C ALA A 63 -20.86 10.75 6.38
N LYS A 64 -22.14 10.55 6.70
CA LYS A 64 -22.61 10.40 8.09
C LYS A 64 -22.15 9.10 8.73
N ALA A 65 -22.11 8.01 7.95
CA ALA A 65 -21.67 6.69 8.42
C ALA A 65 -20.23 6.70 8.95
N ILE A 66 -19.36 7.62 8.47
CA ILE A 66 -17.99 7.76 8.95
C ILE A 66 -17.94 7.88 10.48
N GLY A 67 -18.84 8.65 11.09
CA GLY A 67 -18.88 8.83 12.54
C GLY A 67 -19.12 7.54 13.32
N GLU A 68 -20.01 6.67 12.82
CA GLU A 68 -20.30 5.37 13.45
C GLU A 68 -19.19 4.34 13.17
N ILE A 69 -18.60 4.37 11.98
CA ILE A 69 -17.44 3.53 11.64
C ILE A 69 -16.26 3.86 12.54
N LYS A 70 -15.93 5.14 12.69
CA LYS A 70 -14.79 5.62 13.50
C LYS A 70 -14.85 5.19 14.97
N LYS A 71 -16.03 4.97 15.54
CA LYS A 71 -16.19 4.49 16.92
C LYS A 71 -15.76 3.04 17.10
N GLN A 72 -15.63 2.28 16.02
CA GLN A 72 -15.47 0.83 16.04
C GLN A 72 -14.15 0.34 15.42
N ILE A 73 -13.36 1.25 14.86
CA ILE A 73 -12.07 0.94 14.22
C ILE A 73 -10.91 1.61 14.98
N HIS A 74 -9.67 1.13 14.76
CA HIS A 74 -8.50 1.59 15.51
C HIS A 74 -7.49 2.35 14.65
N ILE A 75 -7.61 2.26 13.32
CA ILE A 75 -6.73 2.95 12.35
C ILE A 75 -7.40 4.21 11.80
N PRO A 76 -6.60 5.20 11.33
CA PRO A 76 -7.14 6.41 10.74
C PRO A 76 -7.96 6.13 9.48
N LEU A 77 -9.06 6.89 9.32
CA LEU A 77 -9.95 6.80 8.18
C LEU A 77 -9.78 7.99 7.24
N VAL A 78 -9.57 7.68 5.96
CA VAL A 78 -9.51 8.65 4.87
C VAL A 78 -10.83 8.64 4.11
N ALA A 79 -11.51 9.76 4.04
CA ALA A 79 -12.70 9.93 3.20
C ALA A 79 -12.30 10.28 1.76
N ASP A 80 -12.79 9.50 0.80
CA ASP A 80 -12.50 9.67 -0.63
C ASP A 80 -13.67 10.36 -1.32
N ILE A 81 -13.51 11.63 -1.65
CA ILE A 81 -14.52 12.48 -2.27
C ILE A 81 -14.17 12.73 -3.74
N HIS A 82 -15.11 12.47 -4.65
CA HIS A 82 -14.88 12.62 -6.07
C HIS A 82 -15.33 13.98 -6.64
N PHE A 83 -16.54 14.45 -6.29
CA PHE A 83 -17.13 15.60 -6.97
C PHE A 83 -17.78 16.63 -6.03
N ASP A 84 -18.52 16.20 -5.01
CA ASP A 84 -19.31 17.11 -4.19
C ASP A 84 -18.55 17.57 -2.95
N TYR A 85 -18.26 18.89 -2.89
CA TYR A 85 -17.59 19.52 -1.76
C TYR A 85 -18.37 19.40 -0.43
N LYS A 86 -19.72 19.31 -0.50
CA LYS A 86 -20.56 19.14 0.70
C LYS A 86 -20.32 17.81 1.38
N LEU A 87 -20.05 16.76 0.60
CA LEU A 87 -19.69 15.44 1.14
C LEU A 87 -18.33 15.48 1.82
N ALA A 88 -17.37 16.27 1.29
CA ALA A 88 -16.08 16.45 1.94
C ALA A 88 -16.24 17.11 3.31
N ILE A 89 -17.00 18.20 3.39
CA ILE A 89 -17.28 18.91 4.65
C ILE A 89 -18.00 17.98 5.63
N ALA A 90 -19.07 17.29 5.19
CA ALA A 90 -19.80 16.37 6.05
C ALA A 90 -18.91 15.21 6.55
N ALA A 91 -18.01 14.67 5.73
CA ALA A 91 -17.05 13.63 6.14
C ALA A 91 -16.08 14.16 7.20
N ILE A 92 -15.58 15.38 7.05
CA ILE A 92 -14.71 16.06 8.03
C ILE A 92 -15.46 16.24 9.36
N GLU A 93 -16.69 16.74 9.32
CA GLU A 93 -17.53 16.96 10.52
C GLU A 93 -17.84 15.66 11.26
N ASN A 94 -17.98 14.55 10.52
CA ASN A 94 -18.18 13.20 11.07
C ASN A 94 -16.88 12.50 11.48
N GLY A 95 -15.72 13.19 11.47
CA GLY A 95 -14.50 12.69 12.10
C GLY A 95 -13.55 11.93 11.18
N ALA A 96 -13.59 12.16 9.87
CA ALA A 96 -12.54 11.67 8.98
C ALA A 96 -11.18 12.25 9.39
N ASP A 97 -10.13 11.42 9.43
CA ASP A 97 -8.77 11.84 9.82
C ASP A 97 -7.98 12.45 8.65
N LYS A 98 -8.42 12.24 7.44
CA LYS A 98 -7.88 12.82 6.21
C LYS A 98 -8.95 12.78 5.14
N ILE A 99 -8.94 13.74 4.22
CA ILE A 99 -9.73 13.65 3.00
C ILE A 99 -8.83 13.47 1.78
N ARG A 100 -9.35 12.79 0.78
CA ARG A 100 -8.75 12.71 -0.56
C ARG A 100 -9.69 13.37 -1.54
N ILE A 101 -9.17 14.37 -2.23
CA ILE A 101 -9.88 15.08 -3.30
C ILE A 101 -8.99 15.21 -4.55
N ASN A 102 -9.63 15.45 -5.69
CA ASN A 102 -9.01 16.10 -6.82
C ASN A 102 -9.64 17.50 -6.91
N PRO A 103 -8.93 18.57 -6.54
CA PRO A 103 -9.49 19.93 -6.54
C PRO A 103 -10.16 20.31 -7.87
N GLY A 104 -9.62 19.84 -9.01
CA GLY A 104 -10.21 20.05 -10.33
C GLY A 104 -11.59 19.41 -10.55
N ASN A 105 -11.97 18.44 -9.73
CA ASN A 105 -13.28 17.77 -9.81
C ASN A 105 -14.28 18.32 -8.79
N ILE A 106 -13.82 18.99 -7.75
CA ILE A 106 -14.68 19.53 -6.67
C ILE A 106 -15.52 20.71 -7.14
N GLY A 107 -15.03 21.47 -8.13
CA GLY A 107 -15.73 22.59 -8.72
C GLY A 107 -14.88 23.87 -8.74
N ASP A 108 -15.54 25.02 -8.56
CA ASP A 108 -14.87 26.31 -8.52
C ASP A 108 -14.01 26.52 -7.26
N GLU A 109 -13.23 27.60 -7.28
CA GLU A 109 -12.32 27.94 -6.18
C GLU A 109 -13.03 28.14 -4.85
N GLU A 110 -14.26 28.65 -4.84
CA GLU A 110 -15.03 28.88 -3.61
C GLU A 110 -15.39 27.55 -2.93
N ARG A 111 -15.76 26.53 -3.71
CA ARG A 111 -16.06 25.19 -3.19
C ARG A 111 -14.80 24.50 -2.64
N VAL A 112 -13.69 24.62 -3.36
CA VAL A 112 -12.40 24.10 -2.85
C VAL A 112 -12.02 24.82 -1.57
N ARG A 113 -12.17 26.15 -1.49
CA ARG A 113 -11.91 26.95 -0.30
C ARG A 113 -12.77 26.53 0.89
N ALA A 114 -14.05 26.21 0.68
CA ALA A 114 -14.92 25.72 1.73
C ALA A 114 -14.40 24.38 2.33
N VAL A 115 -13.94 23.46 1.49
CA VAL A 115 -13.32 22.21 1.93
C VAL A 115 -12.02 22.46 2.69
N VAL A 116 -11.16 23.34 2.17
CA VAL A 116 -9.89 23.70 2.81
C VAL A 116 -10.13 24.32 4.19
N ASN A 117 -11.11 25.22 4.31
CA ASN A 117 -11.44 25.82 5.60
C ASN A 117 -11.92 24.79 6.61
N ALA A 118 -12.82 23.87 6.22
CA ALA A 118 -13.26 22.79 7.09
C ALA A 118 -12.10 21.87 7.53
N ALA A 119 -11.19 21.53 6.62
CA ALA A 119 -10.01 20.76 6.95
C ALA A 119 -9.06 21.51 7.90
N LYS A 120 -8.88 22.81 7.69
CA LYS A 120 -8.06 23.69 8.52
C LYS A 120 -8.59 23.81 9.95
N GLU A 121 -9.91 23.98 10.11
CA GLU A 121 -10.57 24.06 11.42
C GLU A 121 -10.39 22.78 12.25
N ARG A 122 -10.33 21.63 11.60
CA ARG A 122 -10.12 20.32 12.25
C ARG A 122 -8.66 19.88 12.26
N GLY A 123 -7.76 20.61 11.59
CA GLY A 123 -6.33 20.29 11.52
C GLY A 123 -6.01 19.01 10.73
N ILE A 124 -6.91 18.54 9.86
CA ILE A 124 -6.75 17.27 9.14
C ILE A 124 -6.10 17.47 7.75
N PRO A 125 -5.21 16.57 7.32
CA PRO A 125 -4.55 16.70 6.04
C PRO A 125 -5.48 16.47 4.85
N ILE A 126 -5.16 17.14 3.74
CA ILE A 126 -5.79 16.94 2.44
C ILE A 126 -4.83 16.18 1.54
N ARG A 127 -5.26 15.06 0.96
CA ARG A 127 -4.54 14.40 -0.11
C ARG A 127 -5.03 14.90 -1.47
N VAL A 128 -4.13 15.59 -2.17
CA VAL A 128 -4.31 15.96 -3.58
C VAL A 128 -4.01 14.74 -4.45
N GLY A 129 -5.03 14.25 -5.15
CA GLY A 129 -4.91 13.06 -5.99
C GLY A 129 -5.06 13.36 -7.46
N VAL A 130 -4.03 13.04 -8.26
CA VAL A 130 -4.04 13.11 -9.72
C VAL A 130 -3.93 11.71 -10.29
N ASN A 131 -4.77 11.39 -11.26
CA ASN A 131 -4.75 10.13 -11.98
C ASN A 131 -4.61 10.39 -13.48
N SER A 132 -3.88 9.52 -14.19
CA SER A 132 -3.71 9.61 -15.64
C SER A 132 -5.04 9.62 -16.42
N GLY A 133 -6.03 8.87 -15.95
CA GLY A 133 -7.35 8.79 -16.59
C GLY A 133 -8.23 10.04 -16.41
N SER A 134 -7.82 11.01 -15.59
CA SER A 134 -8.60 12.23 -15.31
C SER A 134 -7.72 13.50 -15.36
N LEU A 135 -6.66 13.47 -16.19
CA LEU A 135 -5.81 14.63 -16.43
C LEU A 135 -6.58 15.69 -17.22
N GLU A 136 -6.35 16.96 -16.91
CA GLU A 136 -7.01 18.12 -17.52
C GLU A 136 -6.71 18.21 -19.03
N LYS A 137 -7.72 18.61 -19.80
CA LYS A 137 -7.64 18.69 -21.27
C LYS A 137 -6.61 19.70 -21.77
N ASP A 138 -6.42 20.80 -21.07
CA ASP A 138 -5.43 21.83 -21.38
C ASP A 138 -4.00 21.30 -21.19
N ILE A 139 -3.75 20.53 -20.13
CA ILE A 139 -2.47 19.86 -19.91
C ILE A 139 -2.23 18.79 -20.98
N ILE A 140 -3.24 18.00 -21.32
CA ILE A 140 -3.13 17.01 -22.41
C ILE A 140 -2.83 17.72 -23.74
N ALA A 141 -3.47 18.86 -24.01
CA ALA A 141 -3.22 19.63 -25.22
C ALA A 141 -1.79 20.21 -25.28
N GLU A 142 -1.24 20.63 -24.16
CA GLU A 142 0.12 21.17 -24.04
C GLU A 142 1.19 20.10 -24.32
N TYR A 143 1.01 18.89 -23.79
CA TYR A 143 1.97 17.79 -23.94
C TYR A 143 1.64 16.84 -25.10
N GLY A 144 0.53 17.04 -25.80
CA GLY A 144 0.05 16.20 -26.90
C GLY A 144 -0.62 14.90 -26.48
N HIS A 145 -0.33 14.39 -25.27
CA HIS A 145 -0.90 13.19 -24.67
C HIS A 145 -0.67 13.20 -23.15
N VAL A 146 -1.12 12.15 -22.45
CA VAL A 146 -0.85 11.97 -21.01
C VAL A 146 0.63 11.64 -20.83
N THR A 147 1.34 12.44 -20.03
CA THR A 147 2.79 12.29 -19.75
C THR A 147 3.06 12.37 -18.24
N ALA A 148 4.21 11.91 -17.80
CA ALA A 148 4.68 12.05 -16.43
C ALA A 148 4.80 13.53 -16.03
N GLU A 149 5.34 14.36 -16.93
CA GLU A 149 5.49 15.81 -16.75
C GLU A 149 4.14 16.50 -16.59
N GLY A 150 3.14 16.12 -17.41
CA GLY A 150 1.77 16.64 -17.31
C GLY A 150 1.12 16.26 -15.99
N LEU A 151 1.29 15.03 -15.51
CA LEU A 151 0.79 14.58 -14.23
C LEU A 151 1.38 15.37 -13.05
N VAL A 152 2.69 15.60 -13.08
CA VAL A 152 3.40 16.39 -12.06
C VAL A 152 2.94 17.84 -12.09
N LYS A 153 2.84 18.47 -13.28
CA LYS A 153 2.33 19.83 -13.45
C LYS A 153 0.93 19.98 -12.87
N SER A 154 0.03 19.06 -13.20
CA SER A 154 -1.33 19.04 -12.67
C SER A 154 -1.35 18.96 -11.13
N ALA A 155 -0.52 18.09 -10.55
CA ALA A 155 -0.44 17.95 -9.10
C ALA A 155 0.07 19.23 -8.43
N LEU A 156 1.14 19.82 -8.95
CA LEU A 156 1.74 21.04 -8.41
C LEU A 156 0.80 22.26 -8.51
N GLN A 157 0.07 22.40 -9.61
CA GLN A 157 -0.95 23.46 -9.74
C GLN A 157 -2.04 23.36 -8.68
N LYS A 158 -2.50 22.12 -8.39
CA LYS A 158 -3.52 21.88 -7.36
C LYS A 158 -3.00 22.07 -5.95
N VAL A 159 -1.74 21.72 -5.71
CA VAL A 159 -1.06 22.00 -4.44
C VAL A 159 -0.96 23.52 -4.25
N ALA A 160 -0.44 24.25 -5.23
CA ALA A 160 -0.32 25.70 -5.16
C ALA A 160 -1.67 26.41 -4.95
N MET A 161 -2.75 25.90 -5.54
CA MET A 161 -4.10 26.41 -5.29
C MET A 161 -4.46 26.32 -3.81
N ILE A 162 -4.21 25.21 -3.13
CA ILE A 162 -4.52 25.04 -1.70
C ILE A 162 -3.55 25.84 -0.83
N GLU A 163 -2.26 25.89 -1.17
CA GLU A 163 -1.28 26.73 -0.47
C GLU A 163 -1.66 28.23 -0.51
N ASN A 164 -2.15 28.72 -1.64
CA ASN A 164 -2.66 30.08 -1.79
C ASN A 164 -3.92 30.36 -0.93
N MET A 165 -4.62 29.32 -0.49
CA MET A 165 -5.70 29.40 0.49
C MET A 165 -5.19 29.40 1.94
N GLY A 166 -3.86 29.36 2.15
CA GLY A 166 -3.22 29.35 3.46
C GLY A 166 -3.26 28.00 4.17
N TYR A 167 -3.21 26.90 3.42
CA TYR A 167 -3.17 25.56 3.97
C TYR A 167 -2.11 24.69 3.30
N ASP A 168 -1.23 24.10 4.10
CA ASP A 168 -0.07 23.31 3.65
C ASP A 168 0.05 21.95 4.35
N ASN A 169 -1.03 21.50 5.01
CA ASN A 169 -1.10 20.14 5.57
C ASN A 169 -1.57 19.17 4.47
N LEU A 170 -0.64 18.85 3.57
CA LEU A 170 -0.94 18.17 2.30
C LEU A 170 -0.18 16.87 2.15
N VAL A 171 -0.79 15.97 1.40
CA VAL A 171 -0.21 14.73 0.86
C VAL A 171 -0.47 14.71 -0.64
N ILE A 172 0.48 14.25 -1.45
CA ILE A 172 0.30 14.17 -2.90
C ILE A 172 0.19 12.71 -3.31
N SER A 173 -0.69 12.42 -4.26
CA SER A 173 -0.69 11.13 -4.97
C SER A 173 -0.82 11.33 -6.46
N ILE A 174 0.12 10.73 -7.21
CA ILE A 174 0.12 10.68 -8.66
C ILE A 174 0.00 9.22 -9.04
N LYS A 175 -1.00 8.87 -9.83
CA LYS A 175 -1.28 7.49 -10.19
C LYS A 175 -1.47 7.31 -11.69
N SER A 176 -0.85 6.28 -12.22
CA SER A 176 -1.04 5.79 -13.57
C SER A 176 -1.17 4.26 -13.55
N SER A 177 -1.84 3.72 -14.56
CA SER A 177 -1.82 2.29 -14.88
C SER A 177 -0.55 1.89 -15.65
N ASP A 178 0.13 2.87 -16.25
CA ASP A 178 1.46 2.71 -16.83
C ASP A 178 2.52 2.81 -15.73
N VAL A 179 3.23 1.70 -15.52
CA VAL A 179 4.22 1.58 -14.46
C VAL A 179 5.40 2.52 -14.66
N LEU A 180 5.91 2.62 -15.90
CA LEU A 180 7.08 3.47 -16.22
C LEU A 180 6.73 4.95 -16.09
N MET A 181 5.56 5.34 -16.57
CA MET A 181 5.05 6.69 -16.38
C MET A 181 4.88 7.03 -14.89
N SER A 182 4.39 6.09 -14.09
CA SER A 182 4.24 6.28 -12.63
C SER A 182 5.59 6.48 -11.96
N ILE A 183 6.60 5.64 -12.27
CA ILE A 183 7.96 5.80 -11.76
C ILE A 183 8.51 7.17 -12.14
N LYS A 184 8.45 7.52 -13.42
CA LYS A 184 8.96 8.81 -13.93
C LYS A 184 8.29 10.02 -13.28
N ALA A 185 6.98 9.97 -13.06
CA ALA A 185 6.25 11.04 -12.39
C ALA A 185 6.72 11.23 -10.93
N HIS A 186 7.04 10.13 -10.20
CA HIS A 186 7.56 10.23 -8.85
C HIS A 186 8.99 10.77 -8.80
N GLU A 187 9.87 10.37 -9.73
CA GLU A 187 11.22 10.94 -9.88
C GLU A 187 11.20 12.45 -10.16
N LEU A 188 10.22 12.91 -10.95
CA LEU A 188 10.06 14.33 -11.25
C LEU A 188 9.49 15.10 -10.05
N MET A 189 8.55 14.49 -9.31
CA MET A 189 7.94 15.09 -8.14
C MET A 189 8.93 15.23 -6.98
N ASP A 190 9.82 14.26 -6.79
CA ASP A 190 10.91 14.26 -5.81
C ASP A 190 11.72 15.57 -5.85
N LYS A 191 11.98 16.08 -7.04
CA LYS A 191 12.79 17.28 -7.27
C LYS A 191 12.02 18.58 -7.05
N GLN A 192 10.70 18.55 -6.95
CA GLN A 192 9.84 19.73 -7.02
C GLN A 192 8.93 19.92 -5.80
N SER A 193 8.85 18.94 -4.91
CA SER A 193 7.97 19.00 -3.75
C SER A 193 8.64 18.41 -2.50
N ARG A 194 8.15 18.82 -1.32
CA ARG A 194 8.53 18.22 -0.02
C ARG A 194 7.31 17.61 0.70
N TYR A 195 6.19 17.49 0.04
CA TYR A 195 5.02 16.85 0.63
C TYR A 195 5.14 15.33 0.59
N PRO A 196 4.64 14.62 1.62
CA PRO A 196 4.60 13.17 1.60
C PRO A 196 3.88 12.64 0.36
N LEU A 197 4.44 11.58 -0.22
CA LEU A 197 3.89 10.94 -1.42
C LEU A 197 3.16 9.64 -1.06
N HIS A 198 1.93 9.52 -1.57
CA HIS A 198 1.17 8.28 -1.53
C HIS A 198 1.33 7.55 -2.86
N VAL A 199 2.05 6.43 -2.82
CA VAL A 199 2.46 5.66 -3.98
C VAL A 199 1.51 4.48 -4.23
N GLY A 200 1.23 4.21 -5.49
CA GLY A 200 0.46 3.04 -5.91
C GLY A 200 0.23 3.02 -7.42
N ILE A 201 0.17 1.83 -7.99
CA ILE A 201 -0.21 1.64 -9.40
C ILE A 201 -1.73 1.46 -9.44
N THR A 202 -2.43 2.26 -10.25
CA THR A 202 -3.88 2.14 -10.41
C THR A 202 -4.24 1.16 -11.52
N GLU A 203 -5.42 0.54 -11.43
CA GLU A 203 -5.93 -0.38 -12.48
C GLU A 203 -4.91 -1.47 -12.84
N SER A 204 -4.21 -2.00 -11.84
CA SER A 204 -3.11 -2.93 -12.07
C SER A 204 -3.56 -4.31 -12.53
N GLY A 205 -4.82 -4.67 -12.32
CA GLY A 205 -5.43 -5.92 -12.77
C GLY A 205 -5.71 -6.92 -11.64
N THR A 206 -5.86 -8.19 -12.00
CA THR A 206 -6.11 -9.30 -11.06
C THR A 206 -4.91 -9.53 -10.13
N VAL A 207 -5.10 -10.37 -9.11
CA VAL A 207 -4.08 -10.66 -8.09
C VAL A 207 -2.72 -11.01 -8.72
N HIS A 208 -2.68 -11.88 -9.74
CA HIS A 208 -1.41 -12.27 -10.37
C HIS A 208 -0.73 -11.10 -11.10
N SER A 209 -1.38 -10.53 -12.11
CA SER A 209 -0.78 -9.47 -12.93
C SER A 209 -0.61 -8.16 -12.15
N GLY A 210 -1.55 -7.86 -11.28
CA GLY A 210 -1.53 -6.66 -10.46
C GLY A 210 -0.41 -6.66 -9.43
N ASN A 211 -0.09 -7.82 -8.85
CA ASN A 211 1.05 -7.95 -7.95
C ASN A 211 2.38 -7.71 -8.65
N ILE A 212 2.56 -8.23 -9.87
CA ILE A 212 3.78 -8.01 -10.64
C ILE A 212 3.95 -6.52 -10.95
N LYS A 213 2.90 -5.86 -11.48
CA LYS A 213 2.95 -4.42 -11.78
C LYS A 213 3.20 -3.58 -10.53
N SER A 214 2.52 -3.90 -9.42
CA SER A 214 2.69 -3.20 -8.15
C SER A 214 4.07 -3.41 -7.56
N ALA A 215 4.61 -4.64 -7.60
CA ALA A 215 5.95 -4.94 -7.11
C ALA A 215 7.02 -4.16 -7.90
N ILE A 216 6.90 -4.10 -9.24
CA ILE A 216 7.81 -3.33 -10.08
C ILE A 216 7.64 -1.83 -9.79
N GLY A 217 6.43 -1.28 -9.91
CA GLY A 217 6.21 0.16 -9.82
C GLY A 217 6.45 0.71 -8.42
N ILE A 218 5.77 0.16 -7.41
CA ILE A 218 5.94 0.60 -6.01
C ILE A 218 7.36 0.25 -5.54
N GLY A 219 7.86 -0.95 -5.88
CA GLY A 219 9.18 -1.40 -5.48
C GLY A 219 10.29 -0.48 -5.99
N THR A 220 10.27 -0.09 -7.26
CA THR A 220 11.27 0.83 -7.84
C THR A 220 11.21 2.21 -7.18
N ILE A 221 10.01 2.80 -7.06
CA ILE A 221 9.84 4.11 -6.42
C ILE A 221 10.37 4.10 -4.98
N LEU A 222 10.04 3.04 -4.20
CA LEU A 222 10.53 2.90 -2.83
C LEU A 222 12.04 2.67 -2.76
N TYR A 223 12.61 1.92 -3.71
CA TYR A 223 14.06 1.67 -3.79
C TYR A 223 14.83 2.97 -4.03
N GLU A 224 14.30 3.89 -4.82
CA GLU A 224 14.84 5.23 -5.04
C GLU A 224 14.70 6.15 -3.81
N GLY A 225 14.09 5.68 -2.74
CA GLY A 225 13.90 6.44 -1.51
C GLY A 225 12.69 7.38 -1.54
N ILE A 226 11.76 7.17 -2.45
CA ILE A 226 10.55 7.99 -2.64
C ILE A 226 9.33 7.25 -2.09
N GLY A 227 8.41 7.96 -1.44
CA GLY A 227 7.13 7.43 -0.97
C GLY A 227 7.04 7.24 0.54
N ASP A 228 5.95 7.73 1.11
CA ASP A 228 5.68 7.75 2.56
C ASP A 228 4.49 6.87 2.94
N THR A 229 3.59 6.65 2.02
CA THR A 229 2.50 5.68 2.14
C THR A 229 2.32 4.92 0.84
N ILE A 230 1.90 3.66 0.92
CA ILE A 230 1.67 2.83 -0.27
C ILE A 230 0.28 2.20 -0.26
N ARG A 231 -0.25 1.96 -1.46
CA ARG A 231 -1.41 1.09 -1.67
C ARG A 231 -1.20 0.21 -2.89
N VAL A 232 -1.22 -1.09 -2.69
CA VAL A 232 -1.42 -2.07 -3.76
C VAL A 232 -2.91 -2.06 -4.13
N SER A 233 -3.23 -2.06 -5.41
CA SER A 233 -4.62 -2.05 -5.89
C SER A 233 -4.85 -3.26 -6.80
N LEU A 234 -5.71 -4.17 -6.36
CA LEU A 234 -5.97 -5.42 -7.05
C LEU A 234 -7.48 -5.59 -7.33
N THR A 235 -7.81 -6.26 -8.41
CA THR A 235 -9.15 -6.80 -8.61
C THR A 235 -9.26 -8.10 -7.80
N GLY A 236 -9.61 -7.99 -6.51
CA GLY A 236 -9.65 -9.09 -5.56
C GLY A 236 -9.99 -8.64 -4.13
N ASP A 237 -9.76 -9.52 -3.17
CA ASP A 237 -9.92 -9.22 -1.75
C ASP A 237 -8.91 -8.15 -1.30
N PRO A 238 -9.34 -7.03 -0.66
CA PRO A 238 -8.43 -6.01 -0.15
C PRO A 238 -7.41 -6.51 0.88
N VAL A 239 -7.65 -7.63 1.55
CA VAL A 239 -6.69 -8.27 2.44
C VAL A 239 -5.43 -8.70 1.68
N GLU A 240 -5.58 -9.18 0.44
CA GLU A 240 -4.44 -9.53 -0.42
C GLU A 240 -3.62 -8.30 -0.83
N GLU A 241 -4.24 -7.12 -0.98
CA GLU A 241 -3.53 -5.85 -1.20
C GLU A 241 -2.57 -5.54 -0.05
N VAL A 242 -3.03 -5.73 1.20
CA VAL A 242 -2.23 -5.49 2.41
C VAL A 242 -1.08 -6.50 2.53
N ARG A 243 -1.34 -7.78 2.26
CA ARG A 243 -0.32 -8.84 2.25
C ARG A 243 0.78 -8.54 1.23
N SER A 244 0.38 -8.18 0.02
CA SER A 244 1.32 -7.82 -1.06
C SER A 244 2.14 -6.58 -0.70
N ALA A 245 1.52 -5.57 -0.10
CA ALA A 245 2.21 -4.36 0.36
C ALA A 245 3.26 -4.68 1.45
N LYS A 246 2.91 -5.53 2.43
CA LYS A 246 3.86 -6.01 3.46
C LYS A 246 5.04 -6.76 2.83
N LEU A 247 4.76 -7.62 1.84
CA LEU A 247 5.80 -8.39 1.16
C LEU A 247 6.76 -7.48 0.38
N ILE A 248 6.25 -6.48 -0.36
CA ILE A 248 7.08 -5.48 -1.06
C ILE A 248 8.00 -4.75 -0.08
N LEU A 249 7.45 -4.24 1.04
CA LEU A 249 8.23 -3.52 2.04
C LEU A 249 9.31 -4.39 2.69
N ARG A 250 8.99 -5.64 3.00
CA ARG A 250 9.96 -6.61 3.57
C ARG A 250 11.05 -6.98 2.58
N THR A 251 10.67 -7.27 1.33
CA THR A 251 11.64 -7.62 0.27
C THR A 251 12.66 -6.51 0.04
N LEU A 252 12.26 -5.25 0.23
CA LEU A 252 13.15 -4.08 0.14
C LEU A 252 13.89 -3.75 1.45
N GLY A 253 13.69 -4.53 2.53
CA GLY A 253 14.29 -4.25 3.84
C GLY A 253 13.72 -3.00 4.52
N LEU A 254 12.59 -2.47 4.06
CA LEU A 254 11.94 -1.26 4.58
C LEU A 254 10.97 -1.56 5.74
N ARG A 255 10.72 -2.83 6.01
CA ARG A 255 9.90 -3.30 7.14
C ARG A 255 10.47 -4.60 7.69
N LYS A 256 10.59 -4.68 8.99
CA LYS A 256 10.92 -5.91 9.72
C LYS A 256 9.66 -6.68 10.09
N GLY A 257 9.83 -7.92 10.53
CA GLY A 257 8.76 -8.82 10.96
C GLY A 257 8.14 -9.63 9.83
N GLY A 258 7.49 -10.70 10.21
CA GLY A 258 6.93 -11.70 9.31
C GLY A 258 7.93 -12.75 8.85
N VAL A 259 7.43 -13.93 8.49
CA VAL A 259 8.27 -15.04 8.06
C VAL A 259 8.67 -14.88 6.60
N THR A 260 9.97 -14.98 6.32
CA THR A 260 10.49 -15.06 4.95
C THR A 260 10.66 -16.53 4.56
N VAL A 261 9.90 -16.99 3.59
CA VAL A 261 10.05 -18.35 3.04
C VAL A 261 10.96 -18.30 1.82
N VAL A 262 11.98 -19.12 1.82
CA VAL A 262 12.90 -19.32 0.69
C VAL A 262 12.76 -20.78 0.24
N SER A 263 12.42 -20.99 -1.03
CA SER A 263 12.36 -22.33 -1.61
C SER A 263 13.19 -22.39 -2.88
N CYS A 264 13.83 -23.54 -3.12
CA CYS A 264 14.55 -23.72 -4.36
C CYS A 264 13.56 -23.95 -5.53
N PRO A 265 13.95 -23.60 -6.77
CA PRO A 265 13.16 -23.97 -7.93
C PRO A 265 13.12 -25.48 -8.10
N THR A 266 12.00 -26.00 -8.58
CA THR A 266 11.90 -27.42 -8.96
C THR A 266 12.88 -27.71 -10.08
N CYS A 267 13.71 -28.76 -9.90
CA CYS A 267 14.66 -29.21 -10.91
C CYS A 267 14.73 -30.75 -10.90
N GLY A 268 15.49 -31.37 -11.82
CA GLY A 268 15.64 -32.80 -11.93
C GLY A 268 16.25 -33.49 -10.69
N ARG A 269 16.71 -32.75 -9.69
CA ARG A 269 17.23 -33.28 -8.43
C ARG A 269 16.21 -33.30 -7.29
N THR A 270 15.01 -32.70 -7.50
CA THR A 270 13.95 -32.65 -6.49
C THR A 270 13.48 -34.08 -6.17
N GLN A 271 13.42 -34.42 -4.90
CA GLN A 271 13.16 -35.77 -4.39
C GLN A 271 11.84 -35.88 -3.61
N ILE A 272 11.17 -34.74 -3.34
CA ILE A 272 9.95 -34.65 -2.55
C ILE A 272 8.89 -33.83 -3.30
N ASP A 273 7.64 -33.81 -2.84
CA ASP A 273 6.63 -32.84 -3.30
C ASP A 273 6.95 -31.42 -2.79
N LEU A 274 7.97 -30.80 -3.40
CA LEU A 274 8.45 -29.51 -3.01
C LEU A 274 7.39 -28.40 -3.18
N ILE A 275 6.60 -28.45 -4.27
CA ILE A 275 5.57 -27.45 -4.57
C ILE A 275 4.50 -27.49 -3.47
N GLY A 276 3.98 -28.69 -3.17
CA GLY A 276 2.97 -28.86 -2.14
C GLY A 276 3.48 -28.47 -0.76
N LEU A 277 4.71 -28.85 -0.40
CA LEU A 277 5.31 -28.53 0.90
C LEU A 277 5.56 -27.02 1.05
N ALA A 278 6.19 -26.36 0.06
CA ALA A 278 6.45 -24.93 0.10
C ALA A 278 5.14 -24.11 0.21
N THR A 279 4.13 -24.48 -0.58
CA THR A 279 2.81 -23.85 -0.54
C THR A 279 2.14 -23.98 0.84
N LYS A 280 2.23 -25.18 1.45
CA LYS A 280 1.69 -25.40 2.81
C LYS A 280 2.44 -24.55 3.84
N VAL A 281 3.78 -24.53 3.79
CA VAL A 281 4.60 -23.71 4.68
C VAL A 281 4.24 -22.23 4.53
N GLU A 282 4.20 -21.68 3.31
CA GLU A 282 3.81 -20.29 3.08
C GLU A 282 2.43 -19.97 3.67
N ASN A 283 1.45 -20.85 3.46
CA ASN A 283 0.10 -20.66 4.00
C ASN A 283 0.05 -20.70 5.54
N MET A 284 0.88 -21.54 6.18
CA MET A 284 0.95 -21.61 7.64
C MET A 284 1.57 -20.37 8.26
N VAL A 285 2.54 -19.76 7.59
CA VAL A 285 3.34 -18.66 8.17
C VAL A 285 2.94 -17.28 7.70
N LYS A 286 2.03 -17.16 6.72
CA LYS A 286 1.68 -15.88 6.06
C LYS A 286 1.18 -14.78 7.01
N ASP A 287 0.54 -15.17 8.11
CA ASP A 287 -0.03 -14.24 9.09
C ASP A 287 0.80 -14.19 10.40
N LEU A 288 1.95 -14.88 10.45
CA LEU A 288 2.85 -14.85 11.60
C LEU A 288 3.74 -13.59 11.53
N ASP A 289 3.75 -12.82 12.61
CA ASP A 289 4.60 -11.63 12.73
C ASP A 289 5.88 -11.95 13.52
N LYS A 290 6.66 -12.89 12.98
CA LYS A 290 7.97 -13.27 13.52
C LYS A 290 9.05 -13.01 12.48
N ASP A 291 10.10 -12.31 12.83
CA ASP A 291 11.25 -12.03 11.95
C ASP A 291 12.15 -13.26 11.87
N ILE A 292 11.71 -14.26 11.12
CA ILE A 292 12.44 -15.52 10.88
C ILE A 292 12.44 -15.88 9.40
N LYS A 293 13.49 -16.61 9.01
CA LYS A 293 13.68 -17.15 7.67
C LYS A 293 13.47 -18.67 7.68
N VAL A 294 12.56 -19.15 6.86
CA VAL A 294 12.28 -20.59 6.68
C VAL A 294 12.72 -21.02 5.29
N ALA A 295 13.57 -22.05 5.20
CA ALA A 295 14.02 -22.62 3.94
C ALA A 295 13.32 -23.93 3.64
N VAL A 296 12.79 -24.09 2.41
CA VAL A 296 12.16 -25.33 1.93
C VAL A 296 12.89 -25.80 0.68
N MET A 297 13.74 -26.82 0.83
CA MET A 297 14.65 -27.30 -0.21
C MET A 297 14.30 -28.71 -0.66
N GLY A 298 14.24 -28.92 -1.97
CA GLY A 298 13.79 -30.18 -2.58
C GLY A 298 14.83 -31.28 -2.72
N CYS A 299 16.09 -31.01 -2.37
CA CYS A 299 17.15 -32.05 -2.45
C CYS A 299 18.27 -31.82 -1.43
N VAL A 300 19.01 -32.87 -1.10
CA VAL A 300 20.11 -32.84 -0.15
C VAL A 300 21.45 -32.30 -0.73
N VAL A 301 21.51 -32.01 -2.03
CA VAL A 301 22.74 -31.52 -2.67
C VAL A 301 23.03 -30.08 -2.31
N ASN A 302 22.11 -29.17 -2.65
CA ASN A 302 22.23 -27.75 -2.33
C ASN A 302 21.41 -27.36 -1.10
N GLY A 303 20.40 -28.16 -0.74
CA GLY A 303 19.47 -27.89 0.34
C GLY A 303 20.11 -27.55 1.68
N PRO A 304 21.08 -28.33 2.19
CA PRO A 304 21.75 -28.02 3.46
C PRO A 304 22.54 -26.69 3.42
N GLY A 305 23.13 -26.35 2.26
CA GLY A 305 23.85 -25.08 2.08
C GLY A 305 22.92 -23.87 2.13
N GLU A 306 21.83 -23.91 1.39
CA GLU A 306 20.81 -22.84 1.34
C GLU A 306 20.04 -22.74 2.66
N ALA A 307 19.74 -23.88 3.31
CA ALA A 307 19.07 -23.91 4.60
C ALA A 307 19.95 -23.45 5.76
N ARG A 308 21.28 -23.37 5.59
CA ARG A 308 22.21 -22.94 6.63
C ARG A 308 21.99 -21.50 7.06
N GLU A 309 21.57 -20.65 6.15
CA GLU A 309 21.30 -19.24 6.43
C GLU A 309 19.85 -18.98 6.91
N ALA A 310 19.06 -20.04 7.08
CA ALA A 310 17.70 -19.93 7.59
C ALA A 310 17.65 -20.30 9.08
N ASP A 311 16.68 -19.71 9.79
CA ASP A 311 16.42 -20.09 11.19
C ASP A 311 15.89 -21.52 11.28
N ILE A 312 15.03 -21.88 10.34
CA ILE A 312 14.47 -23.24 10.20
C ILE A 312 14.57 -23.66 8.74
N GLY A 313 15.01 -24.88 8.48
CA GLY A 313 15.14 -25.42 7.13
C GLY A 313 14.62 -26.84 6.99
N ILE A 314 14.12 -27.14 5.81
CA ILE A 314 13.78 -28.47 5.35
C ILE A 314 14.62 -28.76 4.11
N ALA A 315 15.31 -29.90 4.07
CA ALA A 315 16.02 -30.37 2.87
C ALA A 315 15.52 -31.78 2.52
N GLY A 316 14.79 -31.90 1.40
CA GLY A 316 14.21 -33.16 0.93
C GLY A 316 15.24 -34.15 0.46
N GLY A 317 15.00 -35.45 0.71
CA GLY A 317 15.73 -36.61 0.20
C GLY A 317 14.75 -37.65 -0.31
N LYS A 318 15.24 -38.80 -0.73
CA LYS A 318 14.40 -39.86 -1.29
C LYS A 318 13.56 -40.54 -0.20
N GLY A 319 12.25 -40.18 -0.13
CA GLY A 319 11.28 -40.66 0.86
C GLY A 319 11.50 -40.16 2.28
N GLU A 320 12.37 -39.20 2.49
CA GLU A 320 12.76 -38.65 3.77
C GLU A 320 13.30 -37.23 3.60
N GLY A 321 13.51 -36.50 4.69
CA GLY A 321 14.15 -35.19 4.66
C GLY A 321 14.86 -34.84 5.97
N LEU A 322 15.62 -33.79 5.89
CA LEU A 322 16.37 -33.23 7.03
C LEU A 322 15.65 -32.02 7.56
N LEU A 323 15.44 -31.96 8.86
CA LEU A 323 15.08 -30.75 9.58
C LEU A 323 16.36 -30.06 10.04
N ILE A 324 16.49 -28.78 9.75
CA ILE A 324 17.68 -27.98 9.99
C ILE A 324 17.26 -26.78 10.83
N GLU A 325 18.00 -26.50 11.88
CA GLU A 325 17.83 -25.30 12.70
C GLU A 325 19.18 -24.59 12.80
N LYS A 326 19.20 -23.29 12.45
CA LYS A 326 20.42 -22.46 12.49
C LYS A 326 21.64 -23.10 11.83
N GLY A 327 21.43 -23.79 10.74
CA GLY A 327 22.48 -24.46 9.96
C GLY A 327 22.86 -25.85 10.41
N GLU A 328 22.33 -26.34 11.52
CA GLU A 328 22.60 -27.70 12.04
C GLU A 328 21.46 -28.65 11.73
N VAL A 329 21.80 -29.88 11.32
CA VAL A 329 20.81 -30.93 11.10
C VAL A 329 20.35 -31.47 12.45
N ILE A 330 19.09 -31.16 12.79
CA ILE A 330 18.49 -31.56 14.07
C ILE A 330 17.93 -32.99 13.98
N ARG A 331 17.29 -33.28 12.86
CA ARG A 331 16.54 -34.54 12.73
C ARG A 331 16.38 -34.96 11.27
N LYS A 332 16.39 -36.25 11.05
CA LYS A 332 15.97 -36.88 9.81
C LYS A 332 14.57 -37.47 10.02
N VAL A 333 13.65 -37.18 9.13
CA VAL A 333 12.25 -37.59 9.24
C VAL A 333 11.74 -38.14 7.90
N PRO A 334 10.72 -39.00 7.89
CA PRO A 334 10.01 -39.40 6.68
C PRO A 334 9.39 -38.19 5.97
N GLU A 335 9.17 -38.29 4.66
CA GLU A 335 8.63 -37.19 3.85
C GLU A 335 7.27 -36.68 4.35
N ASP A 336 6.40 -37.56 4.81
CA ASP A 336 5.08 -37.26 5.35
C ASP A 336 5.09 -36.51 6.71
N GLN A 337 6.26 -36.41 7.35
CA GLN A 337 6.50 -35.71 8.62
C GLN A 337 7.33 -34.42 8.49
N LEU A 338 7.51 -33.93 7.26
CA LEU A 338 8.32 -32.71 6.98
C LEU A 338 7.61 -31.39 7.27
N LEU A 339 6.31 -31.40 7.55
CA LEU A 339 5.51 -30.21 7.82
C LEU A 339 5.31 -29.97 9.32
#